data_fcfa92e2738a8af8cca84943b8c75b5a
#
_entry.id   fcfa92e2738a8af8cca84943b8c75b5a
#
_cell.length_a   1.000
_cell.length_b   1.000
_cell.length_c   1.000
_cell.angle_alpha   90.00
_cell.angle_beta   90.00
_cell.angle_gamma   90.00
#
_symmetry.space_group_name_H-M   'P 1'
#
loop_
_entity.id
_entity.type
_entity.pdbx_description
1 polymer ?
#
loop_
_entity_poly.entity_id
_entity_poly.type
_entity_poly.pdbx_seq_one_letter_code
_entity_poly.pdbx_strand_id
1 'polypeptide(L)'
;MKIKTKIFLFISVLCLTHSCTKKEFEGPLIETLYADFELIETLSITNKNPNFTNNEQVGFYCKFNKPVEWRISIMGTSTNANRLITGFSSVIDSNNILWNGGPSQIPFFSEEECVVELTIENEIDTIRDTINIISAKNYQDGIWVESFENGFPENGLVHYNNDGGGMTFSLASDFPLLGNYYYKMGGRVNWDWALGAIDLPLSISDATQNPEELYLNIGILSDLQDLHTGQFINILISEETVVPFNDNTNNNASDIFESNMEVYKMKIPVDWEGWQLKSFRYSDFEPVSANDPNINFNMNPSDIRAIRISCQACPSSSGNPVCPENFGKDVRTDIDHIIFTVNSSLLDQ
;
A
#
# COMPACT_ATOMS: atom_id res chain seq x y z
N MET A 1 -44.66 33.18 -62.16
CA MET A 1 -44.53 31.85 -61.54
C MET A 1 -43.29 31.05 -62.00
N LYS A 2 -42.49 31.50 -62.94
CA LYS A 2 -41.28 30.79 -63.45
C LYS A 2 -40.00 31.09 -62.74
N ILE A 3 -39.88 32.16 -61.95
CA ILE A 3 -38.64 32.57 -61.24
C ILE A 3 -38.47 31.84 -59.91
N LYS A 4 -39.54 31.55 -59.18
CA LYS A 4 -39.51 30.83 -57.88
C LYS A 4 -39.04 29.40 -58.03
N THR A 5 -39.32 28.73 -59.14
CA THR A 5 -38.94 27.33 -59.38
C THR A 5 -37.45 27.21 -59.73
N LYS A 6 -36.84 28.21 -60.36
CA LYS A 6 -35.37 28.18 -60.64
C LYS A 6 -34.53 28.46 -59.41
N ILE A 7 -34.98 29.30 -58.48
CA ILE A 7 -34.31 29.56 -57.23
C ILE A 7 -34.34 28.32 -56.30
N PHE A 8 -35.45 27.59 -56.29
CA PHE A 8 -35.57 26.36 -55.51
C PHE A 8 -34.67 25.25 -56.04
N LEU A 9 -34.51 25.13 -57.35
CA LEU A 9 -33.60 24.15 -57.95
C LEU A 9 -32.11 24.49 -57.70
N PHE A 10 -31.77 25.78 -57.68
CA PHE A 10 -30.39 26.21 -57.39
C PHE A 10 -30.01 26.02 -55.95
N ILE A 11 -30.93 26.23 -55.00
CA ILE A 11 -30.71 25.95 -53.55
C ILE A 11 -30.59 24.46 -53.32
N SER A 12 -31.37 23.62 -54.00
CA SER A 12 -31.30 22.16 -53.87
C SER A 12 -30.00 21.59 -54.41
N VAL A 13 -29.41 22.15 -55.44
CA VAL A 13 -28.11 21.75 -55.99
C VAL A 13 -26.96 22.21 -55.07
N LEU A 14 -27.12 23.38 -54.43
CA LEU A 14 -26.10 23.87 -53.47
C LEU A 14 -26.03 23.05 -52.19
N CYS A 15 -27.14 22.45 -51.74
CA CYS A 15 -27.18 21.54 -50.58
C CYS A 15 -26.56 20.16 -50.85
N LEU A 16 -26.42 19.75 -52.12
CA LEU A 16 -25.83 18.46 -52.49
C LEU A 16 -24.29 18.51 -52.59
N THR A 17 -23.72 19.71 -52.62
CA THR A 17 -22.23 19.85 -52.66
C THR A 17 -21.58 19.96 -51.30
N HIS A 18 -22.37 20.03 -50.20
CA HIS A 18 -21.85 19.88 -48.85
C HIS A 18 -21.92 18.39 -48.45
N SER A 19 -21.30 17.55 -49.28
CA SER A 19 -20.97 16.22 -48.90
C SER A 19 -20.06 16.32 -47.67
N CYS A 20 -20.54 15.83 -46.53
CA CYS A 20 -19.70 15.64 -45.34
C CYS A 20 -18.36 15.06 -45.78
N THR A 21 -17.29 15.80 -45.65
CA THR A 21 -15.97 15.22 -45.58
C THR A 21 -16.03 14.31 -44.38
N LYS A 22 -16.12 12.99 -44.61
CA LYS A 22 -15.85 12.01 -43.57
C LYS A 22 -14.48 12.41 -43.01
N LYS A 23 -14.46 12.92 -41.78
CA LYS A 23 -13.22 12.88 -41.01
C LYS A 23 -12.82 11.42 -41.06
N GLU A 24 -11.76 11.12 -41.78
CA GLU A 24 -11.12 9.82 -41.65
C GLU A 24 -10.91 9.62 -40.17
N PHE A 25 -11.42 8.51 -39.68
CA PHE A 25 -11.23 8.12 -38.28
C PHE A 25 -9.74 7.78 -38.22
N GLU A 26 -8.93 8.67 -37.62
CA GLU A 26 -7.51 8.44 -37.33
C GLU A 26 -7.39 7.45 -36.19
N GLY A 27 -8.03 6.27 -36.34
CA GLY A 27 -7.72 5.11 -35.54
C GLY A 27 -6.53 4.37 -36.16
N PRO A 28 -5.83 3.52 -35.43
CA PRO A 28 -4.80 2.68 -35.99
C PRO A 28 -5.41 1.89 -37.18
N LEU A 29 -4.68 1.88 -38.32
CA LEU A 29 -5.13 1.15 -39.49
C LEU A 29 -5.42 -0.31 -39.09
N ILE A 30 -6.55 -0.83 -39.48
CA ILE A 30 -6.93 -2.23 -39.19
C ILE A 30 -5.82 -3.20 -39.61
N GLU A 31 -5.14 -2.93 -40.69
CA GLU A 31 -4.01 -3.71 -41.18
C GLU A 31 -2.85 -3.77 -40.18
N THR A 32 -2.62 -2.73 -39.39
CA THR A 32 -1.54 -2.73 -38.36
C THR A 32 -1.93 -3.54 -37.12
N LEU A 33 -3.23 -3.71 -36.85
CA LEU A 33 -3.72 -4.50 -35.71
C LEU A 33 -3.63 -6.02 -36.00
N TYR A 34 -3.72 -6.42 -37.27
CA TYR A 34 -3.68 -7.83 -37.69
C TYR A 34 -2.36 -8.26 -38.31
N ALA A 35 -1.40 -7.34 -38.43
CA ALA A 35 -0.04 -7.70 -38.88
C ALA A 35 0.61 -8.66 -37.89
N ASP A 36 1.49 -9.54 -38.36
CA ASP A 36 2.35 -10.33 -37.48
C ASP A 36 3.13 -9.38 -36.56
N PHE A 37 3.40 -9.85 -35.35
CA PHE A 37 4.19 -9.09 -34.39
C PHE A 37 5.63 -8.92 -34.91
N GLU A 38 6.16 -7.70 -34.80
CA GLU A 38 7.56 -7.39 -35.09
C GLU A 38 8.11 -6.43 -34.05
N LEU A 39 9.26 -6.80 -33.48
CA LEU A 39 10.05 -5.95 -32.61
C LEU A 39 10.87 -4.99 -33.46
N ILE A 40 10.53 -3.69 -33.43
CA ILE A 40 11.22 -2.67 -34.23
C ILE A 40 12.49 -2.19 -33.54
N GLU A 41 12.42 -1.90 -32.24
CA GLU A 41 13.56 -1.53 -31.41
C GLU A 41 13.50 -2.34 -30.11
N THR A 42 14.61 -2.97 -29.76
CA THR A 42 14.71 -3.82 -28.57
C THR A 42 14.67 -3.01 -27.28
N LEU A 43 14.43 -3.69 -26.15
CA LEU A 43 14.46 -3.06 -24.84
C LEU A 43 15.78 -2.31 -24.61
N SER A 44 15.68 -1.05 -24.22
CA SER A 44 16.78 -0.25 -23.72
C SER A 44 16.44 0.40 -22.37
N ILE A 45 17.44 0.52 -21.51
CA ILE A 45 17.35 1.00 -20.14
C ILE A 45 18.20 2.26 -20.02
N THR A 46 17.60 3.37 -19.54
CA THR A 46 18.27 4.68 -19.51
C THR A 46 19.40 4.75 -18.48
N ASN A 47 19.26 4.06 -17.36
CA ASN A 47 20.27 4.00 -16.30
C ASN A 47 20.38 2.56 -15.76
N LYS A 48 21.48 1.91 -16.00
CA LYS A 48 21.75 0.55 -15.54
C LYS A 48 22.41 0.47 -14.16
N ASN A 49 22.80 1.60 -13.58
CA ASN A 49 23.43 1.68 -12.27
C ASN A 49 22.81 2.79 -11.42
N PRO A 50 21.49 2.69 -11.08
CA PRO A 50 20.78 3.76 -10.40
C PRO A 50 21.21 3.88 -8.93
N ASN A 51 21.25 5.13 -8.46
CA ASN A 51 21.31 5.48 -7.05
C ASN A 51 19.97 6.07 -6.64
N PHE A 52 19.11 5.25 -6.04
CA PHE A 52 17.75 5.66 -5.68
C PHE A 52 17.70 6.56 -4.45
N THR A 53 18.74 6.59 -3.60
CA THR A 53 18.81 7.57 -2.51
C THR A 53 18.97 9.00 -3.03
N ASN A 54 19.45 9.17 -4.25
CA ASN A 54 19.54 10.47 -4.95
C ASN A 54 18.28 10.77 -5.79
N ASN A 55 17.19 10.04 -5.61
CA ASN A 55 15.96 10.16 -6.40
C ASN A 55 16.17 9.92 -7.91
N GLU A 56 17.19 9.15 -8.29
CA GLU A 56 17.36 8.75 -9.68
C GLU A 56 16.21 7.83 -10.10
N GLN A 57 15.90 7.88 -11.40
CA GLN A 57 14.87 7.03 -12.00
C GLN A 57 15.44 6.25 -13.17
N VAL A 58 14.87 5.09 -13.41
CA VAL A 58 15.20 4.22 -14.55
C VAL A 58 14.05 4.23 -15.53
N GLY A 59 14.31 4.68 -16.75
CA GLY A 59 13.34 4.67 -17.85
C GLY A 59 13.54 3.45 -18.74
N PHE A 60 12.45 2.93 -19.28
CA PHE A 60 12.45 1.80 -20.21
C PHE A 60 11.93 2.24 -21.57
N TYR A 61 12.60 1.81 -22.63
CA TYR A 61 12.19 2.09 -24.01
C TYR A 61 12.18 0.80 -24.83
N CYS A 62 11.13 0.63 -25.63
CA CYS A 62 11.01 -0.43 -26.60
C CYS A 62 9.98 -0.02 -27.67
N LYS A 63 10.09 -0.53 -28.91
CA LYS A 63 9.16 -0.19 -29.97
C LYS A 63 8.71 -1.42 -30.76
N PHE A 64 7.41 -1.49 -30.99
CA PHE A 64 6.74 -2.53 -31.73
C PHE A 64 6.06 -1.99 -33.00
N ASN A 65 5.80 -2.85 -33.97
CA ASN A 65 5.09 -2.48 -35.19
C ASN A 65 3.59 -2.23 -35.00
N LYS A 66 3.01 -2.71 -33.87
CA LYS A 66 1.60 -2.57 -33.52
C LYS A 66 1.42 -2.42 -32.00
N PRO A 67 0.26 -1.90 -31.51
CA PRO A 67 -0.04 -1.94 -30.09
C PRO A 67 -0.15 -3.40 -29.59
N VAL A 68 0.54 -3.68 -28.48
CA VAL A 68 0.55 -4.98 -27.81
C VAL A 68 0.44 -4.81 -26.30
N GLU A 69 -0.08 -5.81 -25.61
CA GLU A 69 0.05 -5.89 -24.15
C GLU A 69 1.48 -6.34 -23.83
N TRP A 70 2.13 -5.55 -23.01
CA TRP A 70 3.49 -5.81 -22.58
C TRP A 70 3.62 -5.75 -21.05
N ARG A 71 4.63 -6.44 -20.56
CA ARG A 71 4.95 -6.51 -19.14
C ARG A 71 6.44 -6.43 -18.95
N ILE A 72 6.89 -5.49 -18.11
CA ILE A 72 8.26 -5.43 -17.60
C ILE A 72 8.23 -5.96 -16.17
N SER A 73 9.01 -7.01 -15.90
CA SER A 73 9.29 -7.53 -14.57
C SER A 73 10.73 -7.22 -14.21
N ILE A 74 10.93 -6.60 -13.04
CA ILE A 74 12.25 -6.32 -12.47
C ILE A 74 12.35 -7.15 -11.22
N MET A 75 13.32 -8.05 -11.13
CA MET A 75 13.48 -8.98 -10.02
C MET A 75 14.88 -8.87 -9.43
N GLY A 76 14.96 -8.56 -8.13
CA GLY A 76 16.20 -8.56 -7.35
C GLY A 76 16.72 -9.97 -7.18
N THR A 77 18.02 -10.18 -7.42
CA THR A 77 18.64 -11.51 -7.35
C THR A 77 18.93 -11.98 -5.94
N SER A 78 19.06 -11.06 -4.99
CA SER A 78 19.36 -11.36 -3.59
C SER A 78 18.10 -11.35 -2.72
N THR A 79 17.25 -10.34 -2.90
CA THR A 79 16.05 -10.13 -2.07
C THR A 79 14.82 -10.85 -2.59
N ASN A 80 14.78 -11.20 -3.88
CA ASN A 80 13.57 -11.59 -4.62
C ASN A 80 12.51 -10.48 -4.68
N ALA A 81 12.89 -9.23 -4.41
CA ALA A 81 12.01 -8.08 -4.62
C ALA A 81 11.56 -8.01 -6.07
N ASN A 82 10.31 -7.63 -6.28
CA ASN A 82 9.73 -7.59 -7.63
C ASN A 82 9.02 -6.27 -7.90
N ARG A 83 9.30 -5.68 -9.05
CA ARG A 83 8.49 -4.58 -9.63
C ARG A 83 7.88 -5.05 -10.94
N LEU A 84 6.56 -4.92 -11.04
CA LEU A 84 5.81 -5.24 -12.24
C LEU A 84 5.24 -3.95 -12.83
N ILE A 85 5.55 -3.69 -14.11
CA ILE A 85 5.01 -2.57 -14.88
C ILE A 85 4.34 -3.17 -16.12
N THR A 86 3.10 -2.78 -16.39
CA THR A 86 2.33 -3.30 -17.51
C THR A 86 1.75 -2.17 -18.35
N GLY A 87 1.48 -2.44 -19.61
CA GLY A 87 0.83 -1.48 -20.48
C GLY A 87 0.38 -2.09 -21.79
N PHE A 88 -0.36 -1.26 -22.56
CA PHE A 88 -0.82 -1.60 -23.90
C PHE A 88 -0.47 -0.44 -24.85
N SER A 89 0.52 -0.64 -25.68
CA SER A 89 1.00 0.37 -26.62
C SER A 89 1.89 -0.23 -27.70
N SER A 90 2.19 0.54 -28.75
CA SER A 90 3.24 0.21 -29.73
C SER A 90 4.62 0.76 -29.34
N VAL A 91 4.70 1.55 -28.26
CA VAL A 91 5.96 2.11 -27.76
C VAL A 91 5.93 2.11 -26.24
N ILE A 92 6.97 1.58 -25.64
CA ILE A 92 7.32 1.81 -24.24
C ILE A 92 8.21 3.05 -24.24
N ASP A 93 7.72 4.14 -23.63
CA ASP A 93 8.41 5.45 -23.65
C ASP A 93 9.17 5.66 -22.33
N SER A 94 10.48 5.82 -22.44
CA SER A 94 11.37 6.01 -21.29
C SER A 94 11.13 7.28 -20.47
N ASN A 95 10.30 8.21 -20.95
CA ASN A 95 9.91 9.40 -20.18
C ASN A 95 8.66 9.17 -19.35
N ASN A 96 7.85 8.18 -19.72
CA ASN A 96 6.58 7.90 -19.06
C ASN A 96 6.60 6.60 -18.26
N ILE A 97 7.43 5.63 -18.67
CA ILE A 97 7.58 4.35 -17.98
C ILE A 97 8.85 4.40 -17.15
N LEU A 98 8.68 4.83 -15.90
CA LEU A 98 9.77 5.10 -14.97
C LEU A 98 9.69 4.16 -13.75
N TRP A 99 10.85 3.78 -13.25
CA TRP A 99 11.02 3.05 -12.00
C TRP A 99 11.90 3.83 -11.04
N ASN A 100 11.44 4.03 -9.83
CA ASN A 100 12.10 4.77 -8.75
C ASN A 100 12.74 3.90 -7.68
N GLY A 101 12.95 2.60 -7.95
CA GLY A 101 13.50 1.64 -7.00
C GLY A 101 12.46 0.96 -6.12
N GLY A 102 11.19 1.36 -6.18
CA GLY A 102 10.13 0.74 -5.37
C GLY A 102 9.68 -0.62 -5.92
N PRO A 103 9.39 -1.62 -5.06
CA PRO A 103 8.78 -2.88 -5.45
C PRO A 103 7.28 -2.71 -5.67
N SER A 104 6.65 -3.69 -6.32
CA SER A 104 5.17 -3.78 -6.34
C SER A 104 4.61 -4.29 -5.02
N GLN A 105 5.37 -5.12 -4.33
CA GLN A 105 5.10 -5.67 -3.01
C GLN A 105 6.44 -5.99 -2.33
N ILE A 106 6.43 -6.16 -1.02
CA ILE A 106 7.60 -6.65 -0.30
C ILE A 106 8.02 -8.05 -0.79
N PRO A 107 9.28 -8.37 -0.70
CA PRO A 107 10.37 -7.64 -0.04
C PRO A 107 10.82 -6.39 -0.79
N PHE A 108 11.59 -5.55 -0.12
CA PHE A 108 12.20 -4.37 -0.71
C PHE A 108 13.47 -4.72 -1.49
N PHE A 109 13.78 -3.92 -2.52
CA PHE A 109 15.07 -3.99 -3.20
C PHE A 109 16.19 -3.51 -2.28
N SER A 110 17.35 -4.14 -2.41
CA SER A 110 18.62 -3.73 -1.78
C SER A 110 19.64 -3.26 -2.81
N GLU A 111 20.87 -3.04 -2.41
CA GLU A 111 22.02 -2.88 -3.32
C GLU A 111 22.32 -4.24 -3.94
N GLU A 112 21.79 -4.49 -5.15
CA GLU A 112 21.81 -5.80 -5.80
C GLU A 112 21.69 -5.68 -7.32
N GLU A 113 22.05 -6.76 -8.00
CA GLU A 113 21.71 -6.96 -9.40
C GLU A 113 20.23 -7.34 -9.53
N CYS A 114 19.55 -6.71 -10.50
CA CYS A 114 18.18 -7.02 -10.84
C CYS A 114 18.11 -7.52 -12.28
N VAL A 115 17.37 -8.60 -12.48
CA VAL A 115 17.01 -9.09 -13.83
C VAL A 115 15.77 -8.33 -14.31
N VAL A 116 15.86 -7.76 -15.50
CA VAL A 116 14.74 -7.10 -16.17
C VAL A 116 14.25 -7.99 -17.29
N GLU A 117 12.99 -8.36 -17.28
CA GLU A 117 12.35 -9.15 -18.32
C GLU A 117 11.19 -8.39 -18.94
N LEU A 118 11.24 -8.22 -20.26
CA LEU A 118 10.11 -7.74 -21.05
C LEU A 118 9.44 -8.94 -21.73
N THR A 119 8.17 -9.13 -21.43
CA THR A 119 7.31 -10.13 -22.08
C THR A 119 6.18 -9.43 -22.83
N ILE A 120 5.76 -10.01 -23.94
CA ILE A 120 4.69 -9.51 -24.79
C ILE A 120 3.64 -10.62 -24.89
N GLU A 121 2.39 -10.24 -24.74
CA GLU A 121 1.29 -11.20 -24.76
C GLU A 121 1.24 -11.93 -26.11
N ASN A 122 1.06 -13.24 -26.03
CA ASN A 122 1.04 -14.20 -27.16
C ASN A 122 2.38 -14.36 -27.91
N GLU A 123 3.46 -13.75 -27.43
CA GLU A 123 4.81 -14.00 -27.94
C GLU A 123 5.59 -14.89 -26.95
N ILE A 124 6.41 -15.79 -27.53
CA ILE A 124 7.17 -16.78 -26.74
C ILE A 124 8.48 -16.18 -26.22
N ASP A 125 9.04 -15.24 -26.99
CA ASP A 125 10.36 -14.68 -26.69
C ASP A 125 10.29 -13.65 -25.56
N THR A 126 11.17 -13.82 -24.58
CA THR A 126 11.38 -12.86 -23.49
C THR A 126 12.66 -12.10 -23.73
N ILE A 127 12.58 -10.77 -23.71
CA ILE A 127 13.76 -9.90 -23.83
C ILE A 127 14.29 -9.63 -22.41
N ARG A 128 15.59 -9.85 -22.21
CA ARG A 128 16.25 -9.71 -20.91
C ARG A 128 17.35 -8.68 -20.94
N ASP A 129 17.47 -7.96 -19.81
CA ASP A 129 18.56 -7.04 -19.51
C ASP A 129 18.80 -7.04 -18.00
N THR A 130 19.79 -6.28 -17.51
CA THR A 130 20.10 -6.19 -16.09
C THR A 130 20.29 -4.74 -15.64
N ILE A 131 19.97 -4.50 -14.36
CA ILE A 131 20.22 -3.26 -13.63
C ILE A 131 20.99 -3.63 -12.37
N ASN A 132 22.01 -2.87 -12.01
CA ASN A 132 22.74 -3.02 -10.77
C ASN A 132 22.45 -1.82 -9.85
N ILE A 133 21.66 -2.01 -8.80
CA ILE A 133 21.32 -0.95 -7.87
C ILE A 133 22.56 -0.57 -7.06
N ILE A 134 23.04 0.66 -7.21
CA ILE A 134 24.20 1.20 -6.48
C ILE A 134 23.80 1.60 -5.08
N SER A 135 22.61 2.17 -4.91
CA SER A 135 22.04 2.49 -3.61
C SER A 135 20.53 2.33 -3.68
N ALA A 136 19.98 1.53 -2.78
CA ALA A 136 18.56 1.23 -2.73
C ALA A 136 17.76 2.45 -2.26
N LYS A 137 16.46 2.44 -2.54
CA LYS A 137 15.52 3.45 -2.06
C LYS A 137 15.49 3.44 -0.53
N ASN A 138 15.45 4.63 0.07
CA ASN A 138 15.28 4.77 1.49
C ASN A 138 13.80 4.65 1.87
N TYR A 139 13.43 3.52 2.45
CA TYR A 139 12.05 3.27 2.91
C TYR A 139 11.76 3.84 4.30
N GLN A 140 12.74 4.50 4.94
CA GLN A 140 12.57 5.19 6.22
C GLN A 140 12.33 6.69 6.05
N ASP A 141 12.13 7.15 4.83
CA ASP A 141 11.91 8.56 4.51
C ASP A 141 10.44 8.92 4.70
N GLY A 142 10.05 9.22 5.92
CA GLY A 142 8.71 9.59 6.34
C GLY A 142 8.72 10.65 7.43
N ILE A 143 7.54 11.20 7.73
CA ILE A 143 7.37 12.25 8.73
C ILE A 143 7.44 11.73 10.17
N TRP A 144 7.17 10.45 10.36
CA TRP A 144 7.37 9.73 11.61
C TRP A 144 7.57 8.26 11.28
N VAL A 145 8.55 7.62 11.92
CA VAL A 145 8.93 6.24 11.68
C VAL A 145 9.17 5.53 13.01
N GLU A 146 8.54 4.36 13.19
CA GLU A 146 8.91 3.39 14.21
C GLU A 146 9.31 2.08 13.54
N SER A 147 10.55 1.72 13.65
CA SER A 147 11.15 0.52 13.05
C SER A 147 11.64 -0.48 14.06
N PHE A 148 11.48 -0.19 15.36
CA PHE A 148 11.96 -0.99 16.50
C PHE A 148 13.48 -1.25 16.55
N GLU A 149 14.26 -0.65 15.64
CA GLU A 149 15.71 -0.82 15.58
C GLU A 149 16.44 -0.29 16.83
N ASN A 150 15.83 0.68 17.51
CA ASN A 150 16.36 1.26 18.76
C ASN A 150 15.71 0.65 20.02
N GLY A 151 14.96 -0.42 19.87
CA GLY A 151 14.18 -1.02 20.95
C GLY A 151 12.71 -0.54 20.93
N PHE A 152 11.94 -0.98 21.91
CA PHE A 152 10.57 -0.47 22.08
C PHE A 152 10.64 0.99 22.58
N PRO A 153 9.81 1.92 22.05
CA PRO A 153 9.84 3.33 22.44
C PRO A 153 9.69 3.55 23.94
N GLU A 154 10.53 4.42 24.52
CA GLU A 154 10.59 4.66 25.98
C GLU A 154 9.24 5.07 26.57
N ASN A 155 8.44 5.83 25.83
CA ASN A 155 7.11 6.28 26.25
C ASN A 155 5.98 5.43 25.66
N GLY A 156 6.29 4.34 25.00
CA GLY A 156 5.31 3.40 24.51
C GLY A 156 4.75 2.53 25.63
N LEU A 157 3.52 2.07 25.45
CA LEU A 157 2.85 1.18 26.41
C LEU A 157 2.49 -0.14 25.74
N VAL A 158 2.54 -1.20 26.52
CA VAL A 158 2.15 -2.54 26.08
C VAL A 158 1.04 -3.03 26.98
N HIS A 159 -0.06 -3.46 26.38
CA HIS A 159 -1.24 -3.97 27.07
C HIS A 159 -1.61 -5.33 26.52
N TYR A 160 -1.74 -6.32 27.36
CA TYR A 160 -2.28 -7.62 26.99
C TYR A 160 -2.89 -8.32 28.18
N ASN A 161 -3.89 -9.16 27.89
CA ASN A 161 -4.48 -10.00 28.89
C ASN A 161 -3.73 -11.34 28.96
N ASN A 162 -3.14 -11.64 30.10
CA ASN A 162 -2.34 -12.85 30.29
C ASN A 162 -3.10 -13.97 31.00
N ASP A 163 -4.42 -13.94 31.04
CA ASP A 163 -5.29 -14.87 31.74
C ASP A 163 -5.25 -16.33 31.23
N GLY A 164 -4.30 -16.77 30.60
CA GLY A 164 -4.17 -18.16 30.15
C GLY A 164 -2.74 -18.51 29.78
N GLY A 165 -1.83 -17.56 29.90
CA GLY A 165 -0.47 -17.68 29.43
C GLY A 165 -0.36 -17.70 27.92
N GLY A 166 0.86 -17.68 27.43
CA GLY A 166 1.15 -17.77 26.00
C GLY A 166 1.05 -16.46 25.21
N MET A 167 0.88 -15.32 25.88
CA MET A 167 0.97 -14.01 25.23
C MET A 167 2.42 -13.65 24.94
N THR A 168 2.65 -13.11 23.74
CA THR A 168 3.96 -12.62 23.31
C THR A 168 3.79 -11.20 22.81
N PHE A 169 4.39 -10.25 23.53
CA PHE A 169 4.47 -8.84 23.21
C PHE A 169 5.89 -8.40 23.50
N SER A 170 6.75 -8.53 22.51
CA SER A 170 8.20 -8.29 22.70
C SER A 170 8.92 -8.08 21.39
N LEU A 171 10.08 -7.42 21.48
CA LEU A 171 11.01 -7.34 20.36
C LEU A 171 11.51 -8.72 19.95
N ALA A 172 11.74 -8.89 18.66
CA ALA A 172 12.30 -10.06 18.03
C ALA A 172 13.20 -9.71 16.85
N SER A 173 14.04 -10.65 16.43
CA SER A 173 15.02 -10.45 15.35
C SER A 173 15.13 -11.65 14.41
N ASP A 174 14.27 -12.63 14.58
CA ASP A 174 14.33 -13.88 13.81
C ASP A 174 13.77 -13.72 12.39
N PHE A 175 12.87 -12.76 12.14
CA PHE A 175 12.26 -12.58 10.83
C PHE A 175 11.74 -11.15 10.58
N PRO A 176 12.57 -10.09 10.69
CA PRO A 176 12.15 -8.71 10.47
C PRO A 176 11.72 -8.47 9.00
N LEU A 177 10.82 -7.52 8.79
CA LEU A 177 10.48 -7.03 7.46
C LEU A 177 11.60 -6.16 6.90
N LEU A 178 12.13 -5.27 7.75
CA LEU A 178 13.20 -4.35 7.41
C LEU A 178 14.16 -4.22 8.61
N GLY A 179 15.46 -4.11 8.34
CA GLY A 179 16.45 -3.97 9.42
C GLY A 179 16.71 -5.26 10.19
N ASN A 180 16.80 -5.18 11.53
CA ASN A 180 17.21 -6.28 12.41
C ASN A 180 16.12 -6.68 13.42
N TYR A 181 15.17 -5.79 13.70
CA TYR A 181 14.18 -5.99 14.76
C TYR A 181 12.77 -5.71 14.26
N TYR A 182 11.83 -6.37 14.88
CA TYR A 182 10.39 -6.15 14.72
C TYR A 182 9.68 -6.42 16.05
N TYR A 183 8.40 -6.15 16.13
CA TYR A 183 7.63 -6.36 17.35
C TYR A 183 6.65 -7.52 17.19
N LYS A 184 6.86 -8.59 18.00
CA LYS A 184 5.94 -9.74 18.08
C LYS A 184 4.71 -9.36 18.86
N MET A 185 3.53 -9.65 18.29
CA MET A 185 2.24 -9.49 18.94
C MET A 185 1.38 -10.73 18.71
N GLY A 186 0.87 -11.29 19.79
CA GLY A 186 -0.06 -12.39 19.69
C GLY A 186 -0.15 -13.22 20.96
N GLY A 187 -0.76 -14.36 20.84
CA GLY A 187 -0.90 -15.30 21.91
C GLY A 187 -2.13 -16.21 21.76
N ARG A 188 -2.43 -16.93 22.84
CA ARG A 188 -3.49 -17.91 22.83
C ARG A 188 -4.86 -17.26 23.00
N VAL A 189 -5.77 -17.60 22.09
CA VAL A 189 -7.16 -17.18 22.16
C VAL A 189 -7.87 -17.99 23.26
N ASN A 190 -8.19 -17.34 24.38
CA ASN A 190 -8.84 -18.00 25.48
C ASN A 190 -10.32 -17.61 25.60
N TRP A 191 -10.66 -16.32 25.51
CA TRP A 191 -12.05 -15.90 25.75
C TRP A 191 -12.42 -14.50 25.28
N ASP A 192 -11.51 -13.62 24.96
CA ASP A 192 -11.81 -12.22 24.63
C ASP A 192 -11.44 -11.87 23.19
N TRP A 193 -12.02 -10.76 22.71
CA TRP A 193 -11.76 -10.20 21.39
C TRP A 193 -10.36 -9.61 21.29
N ALA A 194 -9.97 -8.84 22.28
CA ALA A 194 -8.65 -8.19 22.30
C ALA A 194 -7.62 -9.11 22.96
N LEU A 195 -6.59 -9.45 22.25
CA LEU A 195 -5.42 -10.17 22.78
C LEU A 195 -4.46 -9.21 23.45
N GLY A 196 -4.22 -8.07 22.84
CA GLY A 196 -3.38 -7.02 23.38
C GLY A 196 -3.14 -5.91 22.38
N ALA A 197 -2.45 -4.88 22.83
CA ALA A 197 -2.14 -3.70 22.05
C ALA A 197 -0.79 -3.10 22.43
N ILE A 198 -0.24 -2.32 21.52
CA ILE A 198 0.79 -1.34 21.82
C ILE A 198 0.28 0.06 21.54
N ASP A 199 0.69 1.00 22.37
CA ASP A 199 0.44 2.42 22.19
C ASP A 199 1.75 3.13 21.97
N LEU A 200 1.82 3.91 20.92
CA LEU A 200 3.01 4.65 20.53
C LEU A 200 2.65 6.15 20.50
N PRO A 201 3.32 6.98 21.32
CA PRO A 201 3.20 8.41 21.21
C PRO A 201 3.90 8.87 19.92
N LEU A 202 3.29 9.81 19.24
CA LEU A 202 3.87 10.38 18.04
C LEU A 202 3.55 11.86 17.91
N SER A 203 4.29 12.55 17.04
CA SER A 203 4.02 13.95 16.69
C SER A 203 4.34 14.14 15.21
N ILE A 204 3.33 14.53 14.46
CA ILE A 204 3.42 14.80 13.02
C ILE A 204 2.91 16.21 12.67
N SER A 205 3.06 17.13 13.61
CA SER A 205 2.46 18.47 13.57
C SER A 205 2.79 19.31 12.33
N ASP A 206 3.89 19.02 11.65
CA ASP A 206 4.38 19.81 10.52
C ASP A 206 4.13 19.15 9.16
N ALA A 207 3.40 18.03 9.12
CA ALA A 207 3.27 17.23 7.92
C ALA A 207 2.29 17.80 6.89
N THR A 208 1.03 17.80 7.25
CA THR A 208 -0.10 18.29 6.44
C THR A 208 -1.30 18.51 7.35
N GLN A 209 -2.23 19.34 6.91
CA GLN A 209 -3.54 19.51 7.55
C GLN A 209 -4.64 18.75 6.78
N ASN A 210 -4.30 18.18 5.64
CA ASN A 210 -5.26 17.49 4.79
C ASN A 210 -5.20 15.97 5.04
N PRO A 211 -6.24 15.35 5.61
CA PRO A 211 -6.27 13.92 5.87
C PRO A 211 -6.20 13.05 4.61
N GLU A 212 -6.56 13.60 3.44
CA GLU A 212 -6.44 12.92 2.15
C GLU A 212 -5.00 12.74 1.69
N GLU A 213 -4.08 13.53 2.22
CA GLU A 213 -2.66 13.50 1.86
C GLU A 213 -1.81 12.67 2.83
N LEU A 214 -2.34 12.33 4.01
CA LEU A 214 -1.61 11.55 5.00
C LEU A 214 -1.86 10.05 4.80
N TYR A 215 -0.77 9.28 4.76
CA TYR A 215 -0.80 7.82 4.66
C TYR A 215 -0.08 7.19 5.85
N LEU A 216 -0.74 6.24 6.51
CA LEU A 216 -0.10 5.29 7.41
C LEU A 216 0.33 4.06 6.62
N ASN A 217 1.61 3.71 6.68
CA ASN A 217 2.14 2.48 6.13
C ASN A 217 2.65 1.62 7.27
N ILE A 218 2.34 0.33 7.26
CA ILE A 218 2.71 -0.59 8.33
C ILE A 218 2.97 -1.99 7.77
N GLY A 219 4.10 -2.57 8.14
CA GLY A 219 4.39 -3.97 7.93
C GLY A 219 3.64 -4.83 8.94
N ILE A 220 2.87 -5.80 8.46
CA ILE A 220 2.09 -6.73 9.28
C ILE A 220 2.43 -8.15 8.85
N LEU A 221 2.94 -8.95 9.78
CA LEU A 221 3.12 -10.39 9.57
C LEU A 221 1.93 -11.15 10.15
N SER A 222 1.43 -12.07 9.37
CA SER A 222 0.50 -13.09 9.83
C SER A 222 1.13 -14.47 9.73
N ASP A 223 0.96 -15.26 10.77
CA ASP A 223 1.25 -16.69 10.75
C ASP A 223 -0.09 -17.44 10.77
N LEU A 224 -0.42 -18.03 9.62
CA LEU A 224 -1.70 -18.72 9.41
C LEU A 224 -1.67 -20.22 9.73
N GLN A 225 -0.56 -20.76 10.25
CA GLN A 225 -0.43 -22.19 10.49
C GLN A 225 -1.50 -22.72 11.46
N ASP A 226 -1.93 -21.86 12.40
CA ASP A 226 -3.06 -22.11 13.31
C ASP A 226 -4.29 -21.27 12.96
N LEU A 227 -4.41 -20.83 11.72
CA LEU A 227 -5.36 -19.85 11.27
C LEU A 227 -6.79 -20.12 11.71
N HIS A 228 -7.38 -19.09 12.22
CA HIS A 228 -8.74 -19.05 12.67
C HIS A 228 -9.49 -17.90 12.02
N THR A 229 -10.74 -18.17 11.77
CA THR A 229 -11.67 -17.18 11.26
C THR A 229 -11.75 -15.99 12.21
N GLY A 230 -11.72 -14.78 11.64
CA GLY A 230 -11.93 -13.56 12.43
C GLY A 230 -10.70 -13.09 13.21
N GLN A 231 -9.54 -13.16 12.62
CA GLN A 231 -8.36 -12.45 13.10
C GLN A 231 -8.30 -11.05 12.52
N PHE A 232 -7.96 -10.07 13.37
CA PHE A 232 -7.95 -8.66 12.99
C PHE A 232 -6.79 -7.92 13.66
N ILE A 233 -6.31 -6.87 12.96
CA ILE A 233 -5.62 -5.75 13.59
C ILE A 233 -6.58 -4.56 13.62
N ASN A 234 -6.65 -3.88 14.77
CA ASN A 234 -7.28 -2.58 14.85
C ASN A 234 -6.19 -1.53 15.06
N ILE A 235 -6.23 -0.50 14.23
CA ILE A 235 -5.39 0.68 14.37
C ILE A 235 -6.29 1.82 14.82
N LEU A 236 -5.94 2.46 15.93
CA LEU A 236 -6.61 3.63 16.45
C LEU A 236 -5.63 4.79 16.41
N ILE A 237 -6.08 5.94 15.93
CA ILE A 237 -5.31 7.17 15.88
C ILE A 237 -6.05 8.21 16.72
N SER A 238 -5.35 8.84 17.66
CA SER A 238 -5.89 9.88 18.53
C SER A 238 -5.37 11.24 18.12
N GLU A 239 -6.28 12.20 17.97
CA GLU A 239 -5.98 13.63 17.76
C GLU A 239 -5.94 14.43 19.07
N GLU A 240 -6.12 13.78 20.21
CA GLU A 240 -6.17 14.44 21.50
C GLU A 240 -4.81 14.71 22.13
N THR A 241 -4.70 15.90 22.73
CA THR A 241 -3.45 16.40 23.31
C THR A 241 -3.27 16.06 24.80
N VAL A 242 -4.24 15.46 25.48
CA VAL A 242 -4.38 15.59 26.92
C VAL A 242 -4.21 14.31 27.71
N VAL A 243 -4.15 13.15 27.10
CA VAL A 243 -3.99 11.92 27.87
C VAL A 243 -2.53 11.64 28.12
N PRO A 244 -2.09 11.67 29.37
CA PRO A 244 -0.79 11.11 29.70
C PRO A 244 -0.85 9.62 29.39
N PHE A 245 -0.08 9.16 28.41
CA PHE A 245 0.16 7.76 28.14
C PHE A 245 0.59 6.96 29.39
N ASN A 246 0.96 7.66 30.44
CA ASN A 246 1.57 7.12 31.65
C ASN A 246 0.59 6.69 32.73
N ASP A 247 -0.72 6.90 32.55
CA ASP A 247 -1.66 6.70 33.67
C ASP A 247 -2.40 5.36 33.64
N ASN A 248 -2.02 4.49 32.73
CA ASN A 248 -2.69 3.22 32.62
C ASN A 248 -2.02 2.15 33.49
N THR A 249 -2.53 2.02 34.71
CA THR A 249 -2.16 0.92 35.60
C THR A 249 -2.94 -0.37 35.33
N ASN A 250 -3.87 -0.35 34.41
CA ASN A 250 -4.67 -1.51 34.00
C ASN A 250 -4.06 -2.16 32.75
N ASN A 251 -3.75 -3.44 32.83
CA ASN A 251 -3.35 -4.26 31.69
C ASN A 251 -4.53 -4.57 30.75
N ASN A 252 -5.55 -3.74 30.73
CA ASN A 252 -6.74 -3.95 29.93
C ASN A 252 -6.64 -3.11 28.64
N ALA A 253 -6.52 -3.77 27.51
CA ALA A 253 -6.35 -3.14 26.19
C ALA A 253 -7.54 -2.24 25.79
N SER A 254 -8.67 -2.29 26.48
CA SER A 254 -9.84 -1.47 26.21
C SER A 254 -9.81 -0.08 26.85
N ASP A 255 -8.95 0.15 27.84
CA ASP A 255 -9.05 1.33 28.72
C ASP A 255 -8.11 2.50 28.35
N ILE A 256 -7.30 2.37 27.31
CA ILE A 256 -6.24 3.35 27.02
C ILE A 256 -6.76 4.57 26.24
N PHE A 257 -7.73 4.36 25.37
CA PHE A 257 -8.39 5.44 24.67
C PHE A 257 -9.73 5.67 25.36
N GLU A 258 -9.73 6.59 26.30
CA GLU A 258 -10.93 6.91 27.06
C GLU A 258 -12.02 7.56 26.20
N SER A 259 -13.25 7.52 26.67
CA SER A 259 -14.43 7.99 25.95
C SER A 259 -14.47 9.49 25.66
N ASN A 260 -13.52 10.25 26.19
CA ASN A 260 -13.40 11.70 26.01
C ASN A 260 -12.33 12.10 24.98
N MET A 261 -11.78 11.15 24.26
CA MET A 261 -10.77 11.40 23.23
C MET A 261 -11.37 11.35 21.84
N GLU A 262 -10.86 12.20 20.95
CA GLU A 262 -11.15 12.09 19.52
C GLU A 262 -10.29 11.00 18.91
N VAL A 263 -10.92 9.88 18.56
CA VAL A 263 -10.24 8.69 18.06
C VAL A 263 -10.86 8.21 16.76
N TYR A 264 -10.00 7.92 15.81
CA TYR A 264 -10.36 7.31 14.54
C TYR A 264 -9.78 5.91 14.45
N LYS A 265 -10.50 5.00 13.80
CA LYS A 265 -10.18 3.56 13.78
C LYS A 265 -10.19 3.01 12.37
N MET A 266 -9.22 2.15 12.09
CA MET A 266 -9.20 1.23 10.96
C MET A 266 -9.17 -0.21 11.49
N LYS A 267 -10.05 -1.06 10.95
CA LYS A 267 -10.07 -2.50 11.25
C LYS A 267 -9.61 -3.29 10.04
N ILE A 268 -8.55 -4.05 10.20
CA ILE A 268 -7.89 -4.80 9.12
C ILE A 268 -8.14 -6.29 9.37
N PRO A 269 -8.91 -6.99 8.51
CA PRO A 269 -8.94 -8.43 8.51
C PRO A 269 -7.54 -8.96 8.17
N VAL A 270 -7.07 -9.96 8.92
CA VAL A 270 -5.79 -10.61 8.70
C VAL A 270 -6.06 -12.00 8.13
N ASP A 271 -5.92 -12.14 6.81
CA ASP A 271 -6.28 -13.33 6.04
C ASP A 271 -5.17 -13.78 5.06
N TRP A 272 -3.93 -13.38 5.37
CA TRP A 272 -2.74 -13.73 4.57
C TRP A 272 -1.68 -14.39 5.43
N GLU A 273 -0.70 -15.00 4.81
CA GLU A 273 0.49 -15.57 5.44
C GLU A 273 1.74 -14.76 5.09
N GLY A 274 2.63 -14.59 6.08
CA GLY A 274 3.87 -13.85 5.92
C GLY A 274 3.69 -12.34 6.08
N TRP A 275 4.73 -11.61 5.75
CA TRP A 275 4.73 -10.15 5.79
C TRP A 275 3.92 -9.55 4.64
N GLN A 276 3.15 -8.51 4.95
CA GLN A 276 2.60 -7.57 3.97
C GLN A 276 2.80 -6.14 4.45
N LEU A 277 3.14 -5.25 3.54
CA LEU A 277 3.07 -3.82 3.78
C LEU A 277 1.67 -3.34 3.42
N LYS A 278 0.98 -2.77 4.39
CA LYS A 278 -0.35 -2.18 4.22
C LYS A 278 -0.24 -0.66 4.30
N SER A 279 -0.96 0.01 3.42
CA SER A 279 -1.03 1.47 3.37
C SER A 279 -2.46 1.93 3.45
N PHE A 280 -2.73 2.88 4.33
CA PHE A 280 -4.06 3.42 4.59
C PHE A 280 -4.00 4.92 4.55
N ARG A 281 -4.91 5.54 3.81
CA ARG A 281 -5.11 6.98 3.85
C ARG A 281 -5.79 7.36 5.16
N TYR A 282 -5.35 8.43 5.79
CA TYR A 282 -5.91 8.81 7.10
C TYR A 282 -7.40 9.14 7.03
N SER A 283 -7.86 9.75 5.95
CA SER A 283 -9.28 10.03 5.71
C SER A 283 -10.19 8.79 5.63
N ASP A 284 -9.61 7.58 5.45
CA ASP A 284 -10.38 6.33 5.40
C ASP A 284 -10.66 5.74 6.80
N PHE A 285 -10.12 6.36 7.86
CA PHE A 285 -10.38 5.94 9.23
C PHE A 285 -11.75 6.43 9.69
N GLU A 286 -12.46 5.61 10.44
CA GLU A 286 -13.79 5.91 10.95
C GLU A 286 -13.73 6.36 12.42
N PRO A 287 -14.56 7.32 12.86
CA PRO A 287 -14.63 7.70 14.27
C PRO A 287 -15.09 6.51 15.13
N VAL A 288 -14.45 6.32 16.28
CA VAL A 288 -14.75 5.20 17.19
C VAL A 288 -16.16 5.29 17.74
N SER A 289 -16.64 6.51 18.02
CA SER A 289 -18.00 6.75 18.47
C SER A 289 -18.58 7.98 17.79
N ALA A 290 -19.40 7.76 16.77
CA ALA A 290 -20.00 8.85 16.00
C ALA A 290 -20.99 9.73 16.81
N ASN A 291 -21.36 9.31 18.03
CA ASN A 291 -22.26 10.05 18.92
C ASN A 291 -21.53 10.70 20.10
N ASP A 292 -20.20 10.62 20.16
CA ASP A 292 -19.41 11.26 21.19
C ASP A 292 -19.41 12.77 20.96
N PRO A 293 -19.80 13.59 21.95
CA PRO A 293 -19.82 15.04 21.80
C PRO A 293 -18.42 15.66 21.67
N ASN A 294 -17.37 14.93 21.97
CA ASN A 294 -15.99 15.37 21.83
C ASN A 294 -15.43 15.18 20.41
N ILE A 295 -16.09 14.39 19.59
CA ILE A 295 -15.69 14.19 18.18
C ILE A 295 -16.26 15.33 17.35
N ASN A 296 -15.39 16.13 16.77
CA ASN A 296 -15.80 17.24 15.91
C ASN A 296 -15.92 16.86 14.42
N PHE A 297 -15.53 15.64 14.04
CA PHE A 297 -15.51 15.11 12.67
C PHE A 297 -14.59 15.90 11.72
N ASN A 298 -13.66 16.66 12.24
CA ASN A 298 -12.73 17.43 11.45
C ASN A 298 -11.32 16.85 11.62
N MET A 299 -11.07 15.74 10.92
CA MET A 299 -9.77 15.08 10.95
C MET A 299 -8.66 16.06 10.58
N ASN A 300 -7.71 16.24 11.49
CA ASN A 300 -6.57 17.12 11.31
C ASN A 300 -5.28 16.36 11.62
N PRO A 301 -4.53 15.92 10.61
CA PRO A 301 -3.27 15.21 10.81
C PRO A 301 -2.30 15.88 11.78
N SER A 302 -2.26 17.21 11.82
CA SER A 302 -1.36 17.97 12.72
C SER A 302 -1.70 17.80 14.21
N ASP A 303 -2.91 17.33 14.53
CA ASP A 303 -3.37 17.10 15.90
C ASP A 303 -3.16 15.64 16.37
N ILE A 304 -2.68 14.76 15.51
CA ILE A 304 -2.37 13.37 15.87
C ILE A 304 -1.28 13.32 16.94
N ARG A 305 -1.54 12.59 18.02
CA ARG A 305 -0.64 12.46 19.18
C ARG A 305 -0.30 11.04 19.54
N ALA A 306 -1.11 10.08 19.12
CA ALA A 306 -0.90 8.68 19.46
C ALA A 306 -1.47 7.73 18.42
N ILE A 307 -0.83 6.58 18.30
CA ILE A 307 -1.35 5.43 17.57
C ILE A 307 -1.41 4.23 18.50
N ARG A 308 -2.53 3.51 18.48
CA ARG A 308 -2.66 2.18 19.06
C ARG A 308 -2.75 1.15 17.96
N ILE A 309 -2.01 0.06 18.10
CA ILE A 309 -2.11 -1.11 17.26
C ILE A 309 -2.46 -2.30 18.14
N SER A 310 -3.62 -2.90 17.90
CA SER A 310 -4.10 -4.03 18.71
C SER A 310 -4.37 -5.26 17.86
N CYS A 311 -3.93 -6.42 18.33
CA CYS A 311 -4.30 -7.69 17.75
C CYS A 311 -5.59 -8.21 18.42
N GLN A 312 -6.47 -8.75 17.61
CA GLN A 312 -7.80 -9.20 18.00
C GLN A 312 -8.14 -10.51 17.28
N ALA A 313 -8.82 -11.39 17.97
CA ALA A 313 -9.39 -12.59 17.37
C ALA A 313 -10.85 -12.75 17.75
N CYS A 314 -11.61 -13.44 16.89
CA CYS A 314 -12.99 -13.80 17.19
C CYS A 314 -13.04 -14.64 18.47
N PRO A 315 -13.87 -14.26 19.46
CA PRO A 315 -13.87 -14.91 20.77
C PRO A 315 -14.33 -16.35 20.72
N SER A 316 -13.68 -17.14 21.57
CA SER A 316 -13.99 -18.55 21.82
C SER A 316 -14.56 -18.81 23.19
N SER A 317 -15.11 -17.79 23.90
CA SER A 317 -15.47 -17.86 25.31
C SER A 317 -16.47 -18.97 25.62
N SER A 318 -16.32 -19.57 26.78
CA SER A 318 -17.18 -20.68 27.26
C SER A 318 -18.65 -20.29 27.51
N GLY A 319 -18.95 -18.99 27.63
CA GLY A 319 -20.28 -18.50 27.95
C GLY A 319 -21.17 -18.25 26.72
N ASN A 320 -20.58 -17.85 25.61
CA ASN A 320 -21.26 -17.63 24.33
C ASN A 320 -20.23 -17.62 23.19
N PRO A 321 -19.71 -18.78 22.81
CA PRO A 321 -18.65 -18.84 21.83
C PRO A 321 -19.17 -18.40 20.45
N VAL A 322 -18.63 -17.29 19.90
CA VAL A 322 -18.89 -16.84 18.53
C VAL A 322 -18.06 -17.67 17.55
N CYS A 323 -16.81 -17.97 17.91
CA CYS A 323 -15.87 -18.77 17.13
C CYS A 323 -15.23 -19.85 18.03
N PRO A 324 -15.97 -20.92 18.38
CA PRO A 324 -15.46 -21.94 19.31
C PRO A 324 -14.21 -22.66 18.81
N GLU A 325 -13.98 -22.67 17.51
CA GLU A 325 -12.80 -23.24 16.86
C GLU A 325 -11.50 -22.49 17.20
N ASN A 326 -11.61 -21.24 17.63
CA ASN A 326 -10.45 -20.44 18.02
C ASN A 326 -9.93 -20.76 19.43
N PHE A 327 -10.68 -21.55 20.22
CA PHE A 327 -10.26 -21.85 21.59
C PHE A 327 -8.93 -22.60 21.64
N GLY A 328 -7.98 -22.05 22.40
CA GLY A 328 -6.68 -22.64 22.61
C GLY A 328 -5.74 -22.55 21.40
N LYS A 329 -6.14 -21.81 20.36
CA LYS A 329 -5.30 -21.57 19.18
C LYS A 329 -4.41 -20.37 19.40
N ASP A 330 -3.25 -20.40 18.79
CA ASP A 330 -2.32 -19.28 18.83
C ASP A 330 -2.55 -18.37 17.63
N VAL A 331 -2.62 -17.07 17.91
CA VAL A 331 -2.76 -16.01 16.90
C VAL A 331 -1.49 -15.20 16.93
N ARG A 332 -0.95 -14.88 15.76
CA ARG A 332 0.23 -14.07 15.60
C ARG A 332 0.01 -13.01 14.52
N THR A 333 0.14 -11.76 14.93
CA THR A 333 0.10 -10.58 14.07
C THR A 333 1.20 -9.64 14.49
N ASP A 334 2.42 -9.92 14.03
CA ASP A 334 3.58 -9.10 14.34
C ASP A 334 3.58 -7.85 13.49
N ILE A 335 4.25 -6.82 13.96
CA ILE A 335 4.34 -5.55 13.27
C ILE A 335 5.79 -5.09 13.12
N ASP A 336 6.03 -4.38 12.04
CA ASP A 336 7.29 -3.76 11.73
C ASP A 336 7.08 -2.53 10.85
N HIS A 337 8.05 -1.61 10.87
CA HIS A 337 8.13 -0.50 9.93
C HIS A 337 6.84 0.30 9.81
N ILE A 338 6.44 0.95 10.92
CA ILE A 338 5.31 1.86 10.97
C ILE A 338 5.80 3.23 10.52
N ILE A 339 5.24 3.76 9.44
CA ILE A 339 5.70 5.02 8.87
C ILE A 339 4.53 5.86 8.35
N PHE A 340 4.54 7.16 8.68
CA PHE A 340 3.64 8.12 8.08
C PHE A 340 4.31 8.85 6.90
N THR A 341 3.61 8.89 5.77
CA THR A 341 4.07 9.56 4.54
C THR A 341 3.01 10.56 4.05
N VAL A 342 3.43 11.53 3.24
CA VAL A 342 2.55 12.57 2.68
C VAL A 342 2.47 12.43 1.17
N ASN A 343 1.29 12.71 0.61
CA ASN A 343 0.92 12.69 -0.80
C ASN A 343 0.82 11.30 -1.45
N SER A 344 1.56 10.32 -0.98
CA SER A 344 1.52 8.96 -1.55
C SER A 344 1.86 7.90 -0.52
N SER A 345 1.40 6.69 -0.76
CA SER A 345 1.79 5.52 0.03
C SER A 345 3.27 5.18 -0.18
N LEU A 346 3.86 4.43 0.74
CA LEU A 346 5.29 4.08 0.68
C LEU A 346 5.67 3.28 -0.59
N LEU A 347 4.75 2.45 -1.11
CA LEU A 347 5.00 1.68 -2.33
C LEU A 347 4.76 2.50 -3.61
N ASP A 348 3.99 3.59 -3.52
CA ASP A 348 3.66 4.45 -4.67
C ASP A 348 4.60 5.67 -4.79
N GLN A 349 5.44 5.88 -3.80
CA GLN A 349 6.44 6.98 -3.79
C GLN A 349 7.51 6.82 -4.86
#